data_6b62c018ce3dd5938acfd85244d0df34
#
_entry.id   6b62c018ce3dd5938acfd85244d0df34
#
_cell.length_a   1.000
_cell.length_b   1.000
_cell.length_c   1.000
_cell.angle_alpha   90.00
_cell.angle_beta   90.00
_cell.angle_gamma   90.00
#
_symmetry.space_group_name_H-M   'P 1'
#
loop_
_entity.id
_entity.type
_entity.pdbx_description
1 polymer ?
#
loop_
_entity_poly.entity_id
_entity_poly.type
_entity_poly.pdbx_seq_one_letter_code
_entity_poly.pdbx_strand_id
1 'polypeptide(L)'
;MNRQNIDALIQKMNVDTATGPVDARTQQIVVRLLGDLFQAIEDLDLSQTEIWKGLEYFTDAGQANELGLLAAGLGLEHYLDLRADEADAKAGISGGTPRTIEGPLYVAGAPETVGFTRMDDGSEEGKIPTLIIDGTVKDTEGNLIEGAKVEIWHANSLGNYSFFDKSQSDFNLRRSVITTADGQYTALTTMPVGYGCPPQGTTQFVLDKLGRHGNRPSHVHYFVTAPGFRKLTTQFNIEGDQYLWDDFAFATRDGLVATAVDVTDEAEIERRGLTGAFSTFNLTLNWLLIKMVRRQLTLIVVALALNYSEVQRFQLAFCTEISWV
;
A
#
# COMPACT_ATOMS: atom_id res chain seq x y z
N MET A 1 -13.12 -34.11 -13.69
CA MET A 1 -13.70 -33.66 -15.00
C MET A 1 -12.58 -33.04 -15.84
N ASN A 2 -12.68 -33.06 -17.19
CA ASN A 2 -11.75 -32.28 -18.00
C ASN A 2 -12.22 -30.81 -18.13
N ARG A 3 -11.33 -29.91 -18.57
CA ARG A 3 -11.62 -28.47 -18.70
C ARG A 3 -12.84 -28.16 -19.56
N GLN A 4 -13.02 -28.86 -20.69
CA GLN A 4 -14.17 -28.65 -21.57
C GLN A 4 -15.50 -28.94 -20.87
N ASN A 5 -15.57 -30.00 -20.07
CA ASN A 5 -16.77 -30.34 -19.31
C ASN A 5 -17.04 -29.33 -18.17
N ILE A 6 -15.98 -28.82 -17.55
CA ILE A 6 -16.07 -27.75 -16.54
C ILE A 6 -16.63 -26.48 -17.17
N ASP A 7 -16.09 -26.05 -18.31
CA ASP A 7 -16.55 -24.85 -18.99
C ASP A 7 -18.02 -24.97 -19.44
N ALA A 8 -18.43 -26.14 -19.95
CA ALA A 8 -19.82 -26.40 -20.32
C ALA A 8 -20.77 -26.36 -19.09
N LEU A 9 -20.34 -26.91 -17.95
CA LEU A 9 -21.09 -26.86 -16.71
C LEU A 9 -21.28 -25.43 -16.21
N ILE A 10 -20.19 -24.65 -16.20
CA ILE A 10 -20.23 -23.22 -15.78
C ILE A 10 -21.11 -22.41 -16.71
N GLN A 11 -21.02 -22.61 -18.03
CA GLN A 11 -21.88 -21.96 -19.02
C GLN A 11 -23.35 -22.21 -18.66
N LYS A 12 -23.74 -23.46 -18.46
CA LYS A 12 -25.09 -23.83 -18.12
C LYS A 12 -25.56 -23.20 -16.80
N MET A 13 -24.70 -23.20 -15.76
CA MET A 13 -25.10 -22.77 -14.41
C MET A 13 -25.06 -21.25 -14.21
N ASN A 14 -24.17 -20.53 -14.90
CA ASN A 14 -23.87 -19.12 -14.59
C ASN A 14 -24.12 -18.16 -15.79
N VAL A 15 -24.39 -18.67 -16.98
CA VAL A 15 -24.67 -17.86 -18.17
C VAL A 15 -26.07 -18.10 -18.69
N ASP A 16 -26.42 -19.36 -18.99
CA ASP A 16 -27.70 -19.73 -19.59
C ASP A 16 -28.87 -19.52 -18.62
N THR A 17 -28.62 -19.43 -17.31
CA THR A 17 -29.62 -19.15 -16.27
C THR A 17 -29.88 -17.66 -16.01
N ALA A 18 -29.17 -16.76 -16.70
CA ALA A 18 -29.35 -15.32 -16.49
C ALA A 18 -30.78 -14.89 -16.90
N THR A 19 -31.49 -14.24 -15.97
CA THR A 19 -32.86 -13.78 -16.15
C THR A 19 -33.01 -12.25 -16.12
N GLY A 20 -31.93 -11.52 -15.98
CA GLY A 20 -31.89 -10.06 -15.87
C GLY A 20 -30.70 -9.44 -16.61
N PRO A 21 -30.51 -8.13 -16.50
CA PRO A 21 -29.34 -7.44 -17.06
C PRO A 21 -28.02 -8.06 -16.59
N VAL A 22 -27.09 -8.27 -17.51
CA VAL A 22 -25.80 -8.89 -17.23
C VAL A 22 -24.70 -7.84 -17.41
N ASP A 23 -23.85 -7.65 -16.39
CA ASP A 23 -22.57 -6.99 -16.56
C ASP A 23 -21.57 -7.97 -17.20
N ALA A 24 -21.30 -7.76 -18.49
CA ALA A 24 -20.48 -8.68 -19.29
C ALA A 24 -19.05 -8.84 -18.72
N ARG A 25 -18.49 -7.78 -18.10
CA ARG A 25 -17.15 -7.84 -17.53
C ARG A 25 -17.12 -8.68 -16.26
N THR A 26 -18.07 -8.46 -15.37
CA THR A 26 -18.21 -9.26 -14.14
C THR A 26 -18.46 -10.73 -14.49
N GLN A 27 -19.37 -11.01 -15.42
CA GLN A 27 -19.64 -12.38 -15.87
C GLN A 27 -18.36 -13.06 -16.41
N GLN A 28 -17.60 -12.36 -17.27
CA GLN A 28 -16.32 -12.87 -17.80
C GLN A 28 -15.33 -13.23 -16.69
N ILE A 29 -15.19 -12.36 -15.67
CA ILE A 29 -14.29 -12.59 -14.54
C ILE A 29 -14.75 -13.79 -13.71
N VAL A 30 -16.01 -13.82 -13.32
CA VAL A 30 -16.58 -14.88 -12.48
C VAL A 30 -16.49 -16.24 -13.17
N VAL A 31 -16.90 -16.33 -14.44
CA VAL A 31 -16.82 -17.58 -15.22
C VAL A 31 -15.37 -18.07 -15.31
N ARG A 32 -14.42 -17.16 -15.54
CA ARG A 32 -12.98 -17.53 -15.60
C ARG A 32 -12.46 -18.04 -14.26
N LEU A 33 -12.73 -17.33 -13.15
CA LEU A 33 -12.28 -17.73 -11.82
C LEU A 33 -12.90 -19.05 -11.38
N LEU A 34 -14.20 -19.29 -11.65
CA LEU A 34 -14.84 -20.56 -11.36
C LEU A 34 -14.22 -21.71 -12.18
N GLY A 35 -13.90 -21.46 -13.44
CA GLY A 35 -13.24 -22.45 -14.30
C GLY A 35 -11.87 -22.86 -13.76
N ASP A 36 -11.08 -21.90 -13.31
CA ASP A 36 -9.75 -22.17 -12.75
C ASP A 36 -9.86 -22.84 -11.37
N LEU A 37 -10.83 -22.46 -10.54
CA LEU A 37 -11.11 -23.10 -9.26
C LEU A 37 -11.55 -24.57 -9.44
N PHE A 38 -12.51 -24.83 -10.33
CA PHE A 38 -13.00 -26.20 -10.56
C PHE A 38 -11.89 -27.08 -11.17
N GLN A 39 -11.06 -26.51 -12.04
CA GLN A 39 -9.91 -27.25 -12.56
C GLN A 39 -8.90 -27.56 -11.45
N ALA A 40 -8.62 -26.62 -10.53
CA ALA A 40 -7.75 -26.88 -9.38
C ALA A 40 -8.30 -27.98 -8.45
N ILE A 41 -9.62 -28.04 -8.27
CA ILE A 41 -10.27 -29.14 -7.49
C ILE A 41 -9.96 -30.49 -8.12
N GLU A 42 -10.08 -30.62 -9.43
CA GLU A 42 -9.80 -31.88 -10.15
C GLU A 42 -8.29 -32.20 -10.14
N ASP A 43 -7.45 -31.23 -10.43
CA ASP A 43 -5.99 -31.42 -10.55
C ASP A 43 -5.33 -31.81 -9.22
N LEU A 44 -5.85 -31.30 -8.12
CA LEU A 44 -5.34 -31.54 -6.77
C LEU A 44 -6.15 -32.59 -5.99
N ASP A 45 -7.18 -33.17 -6.62
CA ASP A 45 -8.11 -34.14 -5.97
C ASP A 45 -8.64 -33.64 -4.62
N LEU A 46 -9.09 -32.34 -4.61
CA LEU A 46 -9.55 -31.72 -3.38
C LEU A 46 -10.85 -32.37 -2.89
N SER A 47 -10.84 -32.80 -1.65
CA SER A 47 -12.04 -33.33 -1.00
C SER A 47 -13.04 -32.21 -0.69
N GLN A 48 -14.33 -32.60 -0.59
CA GLN A 48 -15.38 -31.68 -0.16
C GLN A 48 -15.04 -31.00 1.20
N THR A 49 -14.42 -31.73 2.11
CA THR A 49 -14.03 -31.20 3.43
C THR A 49 -12.97 -30.10 3.30
N GLU A 50 -11.99 -30.25 2.41
CA GLU A 50 -10.96 -29.24 2.19
C GLU A 50 -11.57 -27.96 1.56
N ILE A 51 -12.49 -28.12 0.62
CA ILE A 51 -13.20 -26.98 0.02
C ILE A 51 -13.98 -26.19 1.09
N TRP A 52 -14.76 -26.88 1.95
CA TRP A 52 -15.51 -26.19 3.01
C TRP A 52 -14.61 -25.52 4.05
N LYS A 53 -13.50 -26.13 4.43
CA LYS A 53 -12.49 -25.51 5.30
C LYS A 53 -11.87 -24.26 4.67
N GLY A 54 -11.62 -24.28 3.35
CA GLY A 54 -11.14 -23.10 2.63
C GLY A 54 -12.16 -21.95 2.66
N LEU A 55 -13.44 -22.23 2.48
CA LEU A 55 -14.50 -21.23 2.56
C LEU A 55 -14.68 -20.67 3.98
N GLU A 56 -14.61 -21.53 5.00
CA GLU A 56 -14.60 -21.13 6.41
C GLU A 56 -13.42 -20.18 6.70
N TYR A 57 -12.22 -20.56 6.27
CA TYR A 57 -11.04 -19.71 6.40
C TYR A 57 -11.22 -18.32 5.77
N PHE A 58 -11.78 -18.21 4.56
CA PHE A 58 -12.03 -16.90 3.94
C PHE A 58 -13.08 -16.10 4.71
N THR A 59 -14.06 -16.76 5.32
CA THR A 59 -15.04 -16.12 6.19
C THR A 59 -14.35 -15.51 7.42
N ASP A 60 -13.50 -16.29 8.08
CA ASP A 60 -12.76 -15.88 9.28
C ASP A 60 -11.79 -14.72 8.94
N ALA A 61 -11.05 -14.83 7.83
CA ALA A 61 -10.15 -13.79 7.37
C ALA A 61 -10.89 -12.48 7.02
N GLY A 62 -12.10 -12.58 6.45
CA GLY A 62 -12.97 -11.44 6.20
C GLY A 62 -13.47 -10.79 7.49
N GLN A 63 -13.89 -11.58 8.48
CA GLN A 63 -14.34 -11.09 9.79
C GLN A 63 -13.20 -10.46 10.59
N ALA A 64 -11.97 -11.01 10.48
CA ALA A 64 -10.77 -10.44 11.07
C ALA A 64 -10.26 -9.19 10.35
N ASN A 65 -10.86 -8.81 9.21
CA ASN A 65 -10.35 -7.75 8.33
C ASN A 65 -8.91 -7.94 7.84
N GLU A 66 -8.50 -9.21 7.68
CA GLU A 66 -7.12 -9.57 7.29
C GLU A 66 -6.96 -9.93 5.80
N LEU A 67 -8.01 -9.87 4.96
CA LEU A 67 -7.89 -10.24 3.55
C LEU A 67 -6.86 -9.38 2.78
N GLY A 68 -6.74 -8.08 3.10
CA GLY A 68 -5.70 -7.22 2.53
C GLY A 68 -4.29 -7.65 2.96
N LEU A 69 -4.12 -8.00 4.23
CA LEU A 69 -2.84 -8.47 4.75
C LEU A 69 -2.46 -9.82 4.14
N LEU A 70 -3.42 -10.74 4.00
CA LEU A 70 -3.24 -12.01 3.31
C LEU A 70 -2.84 -11.82 1.85
N ALA A 71 -3.51 -10.89 1.14
CA ALA A 71 -3.19 -10.58 -0.25
C ALA A 71 -1.75 -10.07 -0.41
N ALA A 72 -1.28 -9.19 0.49
CA ALA A 72 0.11 -8.75 0.53
C ALA A 72 1.06 -9.93 0.80
N GLY A 73 0.77 -10.74 1.82
CA GLY A 73 1.60 -11.90 2.20
C GLY A 73 1.66 -13.00 1.16
N LEU A 74 0.64 -13.15 0.32
CA LEU A 74 0.65 -14.07 -0.82
C LEU A 74 1.22 -13.44 -2.10
N GLY A 75 1.68 -12.18 -2.05
CA GLY A 75 2.36 -11.50 -3.14
C GLY A 75 1.43 -10.92 -4.21
N LEU A 76 0.12 -10.81 -3.95
CA LEU A 76 -0.81 -10.26 -4.96
C LEU A 76 -0.50 -8.80 -5.31
N GLU A 77 -0.25 -7.95 -4.31
CA GLU A 77 0.09 -6.55 -4.54
C GLU A 77 1.42 -6.43 -5.30
N HIS A 78 2.43 -7.18 -4.89
CA HIS A 78 3.72 -7.24 -5.59
C HIS A 78 3.57 -7.68 -7.06
N TYR A 79 2.75 -8.71 -7.32
CA TYR A 79 2.46 -9.14 -8.70
C TYR A 79 1.80 -8.02 -9.52
N LEU A 80 0.87 -7.27 -8.93
CA LEU A 80 0.23 -6.15 -9.62
C LEU A 80 1.21 -5.01 -9.93
N ASP A 81 2.17 -4.74 -9.04
CA ASP A 81 3.25 -3.79 -9.29
C ASP A 81 4.16 -4.23 -10.45
N LEU A 82 4.61 -5.49 -10.44
CA LEU A 82 5.42 -6.04 -11.54
C LEU A 82 4.69 -5.96 -12.89
N ARG A 83 3.40 -6.28 -12.89
CA ARG A 83 2.56 -6.17 -14.09
C ARG A 83 2.42 -4.73 -14.57
N ALA A 84 2.32 -3.76 -13.65
CA ALA A 84 2.25 -2.35 -13.99
C ALA A 84 3.60 -1.84 -14.53
N ASP A 85 4.74 -2.31 -13.98
CA ASP A 85 6.08 -2.00 -14.48
C ASP A 85 6.30 -2.57 -15.89
N GLU A 86 5.83 -3.78 -16.15
CA GLU A 86 5.90 -4.39 -17.49
C GLU A 86 5.06 -3.58 -18.51
N ALA A 87 3.90 -3.09 -18.11
CA ALA A 87 3.06 -2.25 -18.96
C ALA A 87 3.75 -0.91 -19.27
N ASP A 88 4.39 -0.29 -18.27
CA ASP A 88 5.17 0.94 -18.44
C ASP A 88 6.35 0.71 -19.41
N ALA A 89 7.10 -0.36 -19.22
CA ALA A 89 8.22 -0.71 -20.09
C ALA A 89 7.77 -0.92 -21.55
N LYS A 90 6.64 -1.61 -21.78
CA LYS A 90 6.03 -1.79 -23.11
C LYS A 90 5.59 -0.45 -23.73
N ALA A 91 5.22 0.52 -22.93
CA ALA A 91 4.84 1.87 -23.35
C ALA A 91 6.06 2.80 -23.55
N GLY A 92 7.29 2.31 -23.34
CA GLY A 92 8.53 3.10 -23.42
C GLY A 92 8.70 4.06 -22.23
N ILE A 93 7.96 3.84 -21.13
CA ILE A 93 8.05 4.61 -19.90
C ILE A 93 9.08 3.93 -19.01
N SER A 94 10.13 4.66 -18.63
CA SER A 94 11.21 4.13 -17.80
C SER A 94 11.76 5.20 -16.84
N GLY A 95 12.47 4.75 -15.83
CA GLY A 95 13.05 5.61 -14.80
C GLY A 95 12.04 5.96 -13.69
N GLY A 96 12.45 6.84 -12.81
CA GLY A 96 11.68 7.23 -11.65
C GLY A 96 11.89 6.33 -10.43
N THR A 97 11.32 6.75 -9.31
CA THR A 97 11.29 5.96 -8.09
C THR A 97 10.40 4.72 -8.30
N PRO A 98 10.88 3.52 -7.98
CA PRO A 98 10.06 2.32 -8.09
C PRO A 98 8.76 2.42 -7.29
N ARG A 99 7.67 1.91 -7.85
CA ARG A 99 6.45 1.68 -7.07
C ARG A 99 6.62 0.47 -6.16
N THR A 100 5.89 0.43 -5.07
CA THR A 100 5.71 -0.78 -4.27
C THR A 100 4.36 -0.74 -3.58
N ILE A 101 4.02 -1.79 -2.86
CA ILE A 101 2.70 -2.00 -2.29
C ILE A 101 2.22 -0.84 -1.40
N GLU A 102 0.91 -0.58 -1.40
CA GLU A 102 0.25 0.33 -0.46
C GLU A 102 0.13 -0.30 0.94
N GLY A 103 -0.20 -1.58 0.97
CA GLY A 103 -0.58 -2.28 2.19
C GLY A 103 -1.95 -1.82 2.73
N PRO A 104 -2.48 -2.49 3.76
CA PRO A 104 -3.85 -2.24 4.26
C PRO A 104 -3.94 -1.13 5.31
N LEU A 105 -2.84 -0.41 5.64
CA LEU A 105 -2.78 0.46 6.82
C LEU A 105 -2.80 1.96 6.50
N TYR A 106 -3.07 2.35 5.25
CA TYR A 106 -3.27 3.76 4.88
C TYR A 106 -4.59 4.29 5.44
N VAL A 107 -4.57 5.56 5.90
CA VAL A 107 -5.76 6.30 6.32
C VAL A 107 -5.70 7.69 5.69
N ALA A 108 -6.75 8.05 4.95
CA ALA A 108 -6.85 9.34 4.29
C ALA A 108 -7.14 10.49 5.29
N GLY A 109 -6.83 11.72 4.90
CA GLY A 109 -7.16 12.92 5.66
C GLY A 109 -6.13 13.30 6.73
N ALA A 110 -4.90 12.79 6.64
CA ALA A 110 -3.82 13.23 7.53
C ALA A 110 -3.62 14.75 7.45
N PRO A 111 -3.31 15.44 8.58
CA PRO A 111 -3.07 16.87 8.61
C PRO A 111 -2.03 17.30 7.59
N GLU A 112 -2.28 18.45 6.91
CA GLU A 112 -1.46 18.94 5.81
C GLU A 112 -0.69 20.19 6.21
N THR A 113 0.57 20.27 5.79
CA THR A 113 1.46 21.43 5.97
C THR A 113 2.22 21.73 4.68
N VAL A 114 2.98 22.83 4.64
CA VAL A 114 3.82 23.19 3.48
C VAL A 114 5.28 23.18 3.91
N GLY A 115 6.13 22.55 3.15
CA GLY A 115 7.59 22.50 3.32
C GLY A 115 8.09 21.74 4.53
N PHE A 116 7.47 21.89 5.69
CA PHE A 116 7.87 21.21 6.94
C PHE A 116 6.66 20.59 7.64
N THR A 117 6.88 19.41 8.21
CA THR A 117 5.88 18.74 9.06
C THR A 117 6.53 18.04 10.25
N ARG A 118 5.86 18.05 11.40
CA ARG A 118 6.14 17.12 12.51
C ARG A 118 5.08 16.01 12.49
N MET A 119 5.53 14.77 12.44
CA MET A 119 4.62 13.62 12.29
C MET A 119 4.16 13.04 13.63
N ASP A 120 5.06 13.00 14.63
CA ASP A 120 4.75 12.45 15.95
C ASP A 120 3.97 13.43 16.83
N ASP A 121 3.27 12.90 17.83
CA ASP A 121 2.50 13.65 18.84
C ASP A 121 3.28 13.85 20.16
N GLY A 122 4.56 13.51 20.19
CA GLY A 122 5.45 13.58 21.35
C GLY A 122 5.41 12.30 22.22
N SER A 123 4.51 11.36 21.97
CA SER A 123 4.39 10.12 22.75
C SER A 123 5.59 9.18 22.57
N GLU A 124 6.34 9.33 21.50
CA GLU A 124 7.53 8.53 21.16
C GLU A 124 8.85 9.13 21.66
N GLU A 125 8.81 10.34 22.24
CA GLU A 125 10.01 11.05 22.70
C GLU A 125 10.78 10.23 23.75
N GLY A 126 12.09 10.06 23.51
CA GLY A 126 12.98 9.28 24.36
C GLY A 126 12.83 7.76 24.30
N LYS A 127 11.86 7.24 23.54
CA LYS A 127 11.66 5.78 23.35
C LYS A 127 12.44 5.24 22.17
N ILE A 128 12.58 6.03 21.13
CA ILE A 128 13.22 5.66 19.88
C ILE A 128 13.93 6.89 19.29
N PRO A 129 14.99 6.73 18.47
CA PRO A 129 15.70 7.86 17.88
C PRO A 129 14.80 8.76 17.05
N THR A 130 15.00 10.06 17.17
CA THR A 130 14.39 11.05 16.26
C THR A 130 14.94 10.85 14.85
N LEU A 131 14.07 10.96 13.86
CA LEU A 131 14.41 10.88 12.46
C LEU A 131 13.99 12.16 11.73
N ILE A 132 14.89 12.73 10.93
CA ILE A 132 14.56 13.77 9.96
C ILE A 132 14.65 13.20 8.55
N ILE A 133 13.60 13.38 7.79
CA ILE A 133 13.55 13.02 6.38
C ILE A 133 13.56 14.32 5.57
N ASP A 134 14.67 14.60 4.90
CA ASP A 134 14.75 15.68 3.92
C ASP A 134 14.46 15.11 2.54
N GLY A 135 13.39 15.55 1.91
CA GLY A 135 12.91 15.01 0.64
C GLY A 135 12.86 16.06 -0.49
N THR A 136 13.11 15.59 -1.70
CA THR A 136 12.96 16.38 -2.92
C THR A 136 12.12 15.61 -3.93
N VAL A 137 11.14 16.27 -4.53
CA VAL A 137 10.30 15.70 -5.58
C VAL A 137 10.70 16.30 -6.94
N LYS A 138 11.05 15.44 -7.89
CA LYS A 138 11.47 15.81 -9.25
C LYS A 138 10.71 14.98 -10.28
N ASP A 139 10.60 15.48 -11.51
CA ASP A 139 10.27 14.62 -12.63
C ASP A 139 11.48 13.81 -13.11
N THR A 140 11.27 12.93 -14.07
CA THR A 140 12.35 12.11 -14.67
C THR A 140 13.32 12.89 -15.53
N GLU A 141 13.03 14.16 -15.85
CA GLU A 141 13.93 15.09 -16.54
C GLU A 141 14.77 15.90 -15.52
N GLY A 142 14.51 15.75 -14.21
CA GLY A 142 15.21 16.43 -13.13
C GLY A 142 14.60 17.76 -12.72
N ASN A 143 13.45 18.17 -13.30
CA ASN A 143 12.76 19.39 -12.91
C ASN A 143 12.12 19.24 -11.54
N LEU A 144 12.28 20.25 -10.69
CA LEU A 144 11.70 20.30 -9.35
C LEU A 144 10.17 20.49 -9.44
N ILE A 145 9.42 19.81 -8.59
CA ILE A 145 7.96 19.87 -8.60
C ILE A 145 7.46 20.60 -7.36
N GLU A 146 7.04 21.84 -7.55
CA GLU A 146 6.33 22.64 -6.56
C GLU A 146 4.91 22.12 -6.38
N GLY A 147 4.39 22.17 -5.14
CA GLY A 147 3.01 21.84 -4.83
C GLY A 147 2.66 20.35 -4.93
N ALA A 148 3.66 19.47 -5.01
CA ALA A 148 3.42 18.04 -4.88
C ALA A 148 2.97 17.71 -3.45
N LYS A 149 1.89 16.96 -3.32
CA LYS A 149 1.44 16.43 -2.04
C LYS A 149 2.15 15.12 -1.76
N VAL A 150 2.92 15.08 -0.69
CA VAL A 150 3.61 13.90 -0.17
C VAL A 150 2.91 13.47 1.10
N GLU A 151 2.23 12.32 1.06
CA GLU A 151 1.60 11.70 2.21
C GLU A 151 2.53 10.65 2.78
N ILE A 152 2.84 10.73 4.07
CA ILE A 152 3.86 9.92 4.74
C ILE A 152 3.21 9.22 5.93
N TRP A 153 3.45 7.92 6.08
CA TRP A 153 3.01 7.18 7.28
C TRP A 153 3.94 6.01 7.61
N HIS A 154 4.07 5.70 8.88
CA HIS A 154 4.84 4.56 9.37
C HIS A 154 4.38 4.10 10.76
N ALA A 155 4.91 2.97 11.24
CA ALA A 155 4.63 2.41 12.55
C ALA A 155 5.36 3.18 13.66
N ASN A 156 4.82 3.14 14.88
CA ASN A 156 5.47 3.62 16.10
C ASN A 156 6.57 2.66 16.60
N SER A 157 7.18 2.96 17.76
CA SER A 157 8.23 2.16 18.40
C SER A 157 7.84 0.72 18.77
N LEU A 158 6.54 0.40 18.74
CA LEU A 158 5.99 -0.94 18.99
C LEU A 158 5.57 -1.68 17.70
N GLY A 159 5.76 -1.07 16.53
CA GLY A 159 5.31 -1.63 15.26
C GLY A 159 3.82 -1.43 14.98
N ASN A 160 3.15 -0.54 15.72
CA ASN A 160 1.72 -0.29 15.60
C ASN A 160 1.43 1.00 14.82
N TYR A 161 0.29 1.03 14.14
CA TYR A 161 -0.18 2.20 13.38
C TYR A 161 -1.35 2.89 14.09
N SER A 162 -1.34 4.22 14.14
CA SER A 162 -2.48 5.02 14.56
C SER A 162 -3.76 4.65 13.79
N PHE A 163 -4.93 4.86 14.35
CA PHE A 163 -6.25 4.34 13.96
C PHE A 163 -6.47 2.85 14.26
N PHE A 164 -5.48 2.00 14.09
CA PHE A 164 -5.56 0.57 14.40
C PHE A 164 -5.19 0.32 15.88
N ASP A 165 -4.20 1.04 16.39
CA ASP A 165 -3.85 1.07 17.80
C ASP A 165 -4.51 2.28 18.50
N LYS A 166 -5.52 2.02 19.31
CA LYS A 166 -6.32 3.05 20.02
C LYS A 166 -5.58 3.72 21.19
N SER A 167 -4.38 3.27 21.51
CA SER A 167 -3.50 3.95 22.48
C SER A 167 -2.79 5.17 21.90
N GLN A 168 -2.78 5.32 20.59
CA GLN A 168 -2.20 6.45 19.87
C GLN A 168 -3.24 7.51 19.55
N SER A 169 -2.80 8.78 19.46
CA SER A 169 -3.64 9.84 18.92
C SER A 169 -3.94 9.60 17.44
N ASP A 170 -5.08 10.09 16.98
CA ASP A 170 -5.43 10.05 15.56
C ASP A 170 -4.32 10.74 14.75
N PHE A 171 -3.96 10.14 13.63
CA PHE A 171 -2.87 10.60 12.75
C PHE A 171 -1.47 10.71 13.39
N ASN A 172 -1.21 10.10 14.54
CA ASN A 172 0.18 9.94 15.01
C ASN A 172 1.00 9.21 13.94
N LEU A 173 2.18 9.76 13.59
CA LEU A 173 3.07 9.26 12.55
C LEU A 173 2.43 9.18 11.15
N ARG A 174 1.46 10.07 10.88
CA ARG A 174 0.81 10.24 9.56
C ARG A 174 0.69 11.71 9.26
N ARG A 175 1.23 12.18 8.13
CA ARG A 175 1.13 13.58 7.68
C ARG A 175 1.07 13.68 6.18
N SER A 176 0.53 14.82 5.72
CA SER A 176 0.66 15.29 4.36
C SER A 176 1.56 16.53 4.35
N VAL A 177 2.52 16.61 3.46
CA VAL A 177 3.35 17.78 3.27
C VAL A 177 3.34 18.19 1.79
N ILE A 178 3.14 19.48 1.53
CA ILE A 178 3.18 20.06 0.19
C ILE A 178 4.61 20.56 -0.06
N THR A 179 5.19 20.19 -1.20
CA THR A 179 6.54 20.64 -1.56
C THR A 179 6.59 22.15 -1.83
N THR A 180 7.69 22.75 -1.45
CA THR A 180 8.00 24.17 -1.67
C THR A 180 8.34 24.45 -3.14
N ALA A 181 8.61 25.71 -3.50
CA ALA A 181 8.93 26.12 -4.88
C ALA A 181 10.18 25.43 -5.45
N ASP A 182 11.06 24.95 -4.60
CA ASP A 182 12.26 24.19 -4.95
C ASP A 182 12.05 22.67 -4.81
N GLY A 183 10.78 22.23 -4.79
CA GLY A 183 10.40 20.81 -4.76
C GLY A 183 10.74 20.08 -3.47
N GLN A 184 11.08 20.80 -2.40
CA GLN A 184 11.58 20.22 -1.15
C GLN A 184 10.49 20.08 -0.08
N TYR A 185 10.72 19.14 0.81
CA TYR A 185 9.97 18.98 2.06
C TYR A 185 10.89 18.41 3.15
N THR A 186 10.55 18.67 4.41
CA THR A 186 11.19 18.06 5.57
C THR A 186 10.11 17.47 6.49
N ALA A 187 10.28 16.22 6.89
CA ALA A 187 9.45 15.57 7.89
C ALA A 187 10.30 15.23 9.14
N LEU A 188 9.93 15.79 10.28
CA LEU A 188 10.45 15.43 11.60
C LEU A 188 9.56 14.31 12.16
N THR A 189 10.17 13.18 12.44
CA THR A 189 9.46 11.97 12.91
C THR A 189 10.36 11.14 13.83
N THR A 190 10.02 9.90 14.04
CA THR A 190 10.82 8.91 14.77
C THR A 190 11.27 7.80 13.82
N MET A 191 12.36 7.12 14.19
CA MET A 191 12.83 5.95 13.44
C MET A 191 11.73 4.88 13.42
N PRO A 192 11.25 4.42 12.24
CA PRO A 192 10.29 3.33 12.18
C PRO A 192 10.91 2.04 12.68
N VAL A 193 10.09 1.10 13.13
CA VAL A 193 10.52 -0.26 13.44
C VAL A 193 9.83 -1.26 12.53
N GLY A 194 10.47 -2.43 12.34
CA GLY A 194 9.84 -3.56 11.69
C GLY A 194 8.71 -4.13 12.55
N TYR A 195 7.76 -4.83 11.92
CA TYR A 195 6.64 -5.46 12.63
C TYR A 195 6.21 -6.75 11.94
N GLY A 196 5.40 -7.54 12.64
CA GLY A 196 4.85 -8.80 12.13
C GLY A 196 3.33 -8.76 11.97
N CYS A 197 2.80 -9.73 11.23
CA CYS A 197 1.38 -10.04 11.25
C CYS A 197 0.92 -10.36 12.67
N PRO A 198 -0.36 -10.17 13.00
CA PRO A 198 -0.92 -10.65 14.26
C PRO A 198 -0.58 -12.13 14.47
N PRO A 199 0.11 -12.52 15.57
CA PRO A 199 0.63 -13.88 15.71
C PRO A 199 -0.43 -14.97 15.72
N GLN A 200 -1.67 -14.63 16.07
CA GLN A 200 -2.81 -15.54 16.08
C GLN A 200 -3.82 -15.22 14.95
N GLY A 201 -3.41 -14.36 14.02
CA GLY A 201 -4.22 -13.94 12.88
C GLY A 201 -4.35 -15.01 11.81
N THR A 202 -5.37 -14.86 10.98
CA THR A 202 -5.64 -15.75 9.85
C THR A 202 -4.53 -15.72 8.81
N THR A 203 -3.89 -14.56 8.61
CA THR A 203 -2.74 -14.42 7.71
C THR A 203 -1.55 -15.21 8.22
N GLN A 204 -1.17 -15.06 9.51
CA GLN A 204 -0.06 -15.82 10.09
C GLN A 204 -0.32 -17.33 10.03
N PHE A 205 -1.56 -17.76 10.27
CA PHE A 205 -1.93 -19.17 10.15
C PHE A 205 -1.58 -19.77 8.77
N VAL A 206 -1.87 -19.05 7.68
CA VAL A 206 -1.52 -19.56 6.32
C VAL A 206 -0.01 -19.49 6.09
N LEU A 207 0.65 -18.41 6.51
CA LEU A 207 2.10 -18.28 6.37
C LEU A 207 2.84 -19.41 7.10
N ASP A 208 2.40 -19.77 8.30
CA ASP A 208 2.94 -20.92 9.05
C ASP A 208 2.79 -22.25 8.29
N LYS A 209 1.64 -22.46 7.63
CA LYS A 209 1.43 -23.66 6.78
C LYS A 209 2.32 -23.67 5.55
N LEU A 210 2.74 -22.51 5.08
CA LEU A 210 3.69 -22.35 3.98
C LEU A 210 5.16 -22.34 4.44
N GLY A 211 5.43 -22.46 5.75
CA GLY A 211 6.77 -22.37 6.32
C GLY A 211 7.38 -20.97 6.20
N ARG A 212 6.54 -19.93 6.20
CA ARG A 212 6.95 -18.52 6.03
C ARG A 212 6.65 -17.72 7.28
N HIS A 213 7.51 -16.74 7.59
CA HIS A 213 7.22 -15.73 8.60
C HIS A 213 6.33 -14.61 8.06
N GLY A 214 5.74 -13.82 8.96
CA GLY A 214 4.91 -12.67 8.65
C GLY A 214 5.56 -11.32 8.99
N ASN A 215 6.91 -11.24 9.03
CA ASN A 215 7.61 -10.02 9.44
C ASN A 215 7.91 -9.11 8.25
N ARG A 216 7.85 -7.80 8.50
CA ARG A 216 8.28 -6.72 7.60
C ARG A 216 9.47 -5.98 8.18
N PRO A 217 10.41 -5.51 7.34
CA PRO A 217 11.46 -4.62 7.79
C PRO A 217 10.90 -3.27 8.23
N SER A 218 11.70 -2.50 8.92
CA SER A 218 11.43 -1.11 9.23
C SER A 218 11.32 -0.29 7.94
N HIS A 219 10.23 0.50 7.79
CA HIS A 219 9.94 1.24 6.57
C HIS A 219 9.03 2.45 6.80
N VAL A 220 9.07 3.37 5.85
CA VAL A 220 8.20 4.53 5.75
C VAL A 220 7.46 4.48 4.42
N HIS A 221 6.15 4.57 4.44
CA HIS A 221 5.30 4.61 3.26
C HIS A 221 5.12 6.02 2.71
N TYR A 222 4.90 6.09 1.40
CA TYR A 222 4.69 7.35 0.67
C TYR A 222 3.59 7.22 -0.38
N PHE A 223 2.71 8.24 -0.41
CA PHE A 223 2.01 8.60 -1.63
C PHE A 223 2.53 9.94 -2.10
N VAL A 224 2.72 10.08 -3.42
CA VAL A 224 3.04 11.36 -4.03
C VAL A 224 2.03 11.66 -5.12
N THR A 225 1.42 12.84 -5.06
CA THR A 225 0.41 13.28 -6.02
C THR A 225 0.62 14.73 -6.43
N ALA A 226 0.52 15.05 -7.73
CA ALA A 226 0.40 16.41 -8.26
C ALA A 226 -0.35 16.42 -9.59
N PRO A 227 -0.91 17.58 -9.99
CA PRO A 227 -1.58 17.70 -11.28
C PRO A 227 -0.66 17.34 -12.46
N GLY A 228 -1.14 16.49 -13.37
CA GLY A 228 -0.39 16.06 -14.54
C GLY A 228 0.52 14.85 -14.34
N PHE A 229 0.65 14.36 -13.12
CA PHE A 229 1.46 13.20 -12.77
C PHE A 229 0.59 12.01 -12.36
N ARG A 230 1.11 10.79 -12.56
CA ARG A 230 0.49 9.59 -12.01
C ARG A 230 0.78 9.50 -10.51
N LYS A 231 -0.20 9.15 -9.69
CA LYS A 231 0.06 8.85 -8.27
C LYS A 231 1.21 7.84 -8.14
N LEU A 232 2.21 8.18 -7.34
CA LEU A 232 3.26 7.26 -6.93
C LEU A 232 2.87 6.66 -5.57
N THR A 233 2.82 5.35 -5.51
CA THR A 233 2.75 4.57 -4.28
C THR A 233 4.09 3.91 -4.09
N THR A 234 4.77 4.18 -2.98
CA THR A 234 6.08 3.62 -2.69
C THR A 234 6.35 3.56 -1.19
N GLN A 235 7.46 2.95 -0.80
CA GLN A 235 8.01 2.98 0.55
C GLN A 235 9.52 3.01 0.51
N PHE A 236 10.16 3.44 1.60
CA PHE A 236 11.59 3.26 1.78
C PHE A 236 11.82 2.41 3.03
N ASN A 237 12.57 1.35 2.84
CA ASN A 237 13.03 0.48 3.92
C ASN A 237 14.30 1.03 4.52
N ILE A 238 14.52 0.83 5.82
CA ILE A 238 15.73 1.28 6.52
C ILE A 238 16.80 0.22 6.40
N GLU A 239 17.99 0.62 5.97
CA GLU A 239 19.15 -0.25 5.85
C GLU A 239 19.52 -0.86 7.22
N GLY A 240 19.94 -2.12 7.22
CA GLY A 240 20.36 -2.85 8.41
C GLY A 240 19.25 -3.62 9.13
N ASP A 241 17.98 -3.50 8.72
CA ASP A 241 16.93 -4.34 9.26
C ASP A 241 17.11 -5.80 8.82
N GLN A 242 16.91 -6.75 9.73
CA GLN A 242 17.12 -8.18 9.47
C GLN A 242 16.19 -8.76 8.40
N TYR A 243 15.01 -8.17 8.20
CA TYR A 243 14.04 -8.61 7.22
C TYR A 243 14.07 -7.78 5.92
N LEU A 244 15.08 -6.93 5.75
CA LEU A 244 15.18 -6.00 4.62
C LEU A 244 14.94 -6.70 3.27
N TRP A 245 15.59 -7.84 3.05
CA TRP A 245 15.47 -8.62 1.81
C TRP A 245 14.61 -9.89 1.97
N ASP A 246 13.94 -10.01 3.12
CA ASP A 246 13.04 -11.11 3.46
C ASP A 246 11.70 -10.56 3.98
N ASP A 247 11.19 -9.50 3.34
CA ASP A 247 9.88 -8.90 3.64
C ASP A 247 8.76 -9.88 3.24
N PHE A 248 7.93 -10.29 4.19
CA PHE A 248 6.83 -11.22 3.89
C PHE A 248 5.86 -10.70 2.82
N ALA A 249 5.76 -9.38 2.67
CA ALA A 249 4.89 -8.70 1.71
C ALA A 249 5.60 -8.41 0.37
N PHE A 250 6.88 -8.79 0.21
CA PHE A 250 7.67 -8.60 -1.01
C PHE A 250 7.82 -7.13 -1.46
N ALA A 251 7.75 -6.20 -0.51
CA ALA A 251 7.72 -4.78 -0.83
C ALA A 251 9.11 -4.14 -1.00
N THR A 252 10.17 -4.82 -0.57
CA THR A 252 11.55 -4.32 -0.75
C THR A 252 11.96 -4.43 -2.21
N ARG A 253 12.48 -3.32 -2.75
CA ARG A 253 12.96 -3.24 -4.13
C ARG A 253 14.26 -2.46 -4.18
N ASP A 254 15.07 -2.76 -5.20
CA ASP A 254 16.27 -1.97 -5.49
C ASP A 254 15.90 -0.49 -5.66
N GLY A 255 16.69 0.39 -5.04
CA GLY A 255 16.45 1.83 -5.04
C GLY A 255 15.42 2.31 -3.99
N LEU A 256 14.86 1.42 -3.17
CA LEU A 256 13.95 1.74 -2.06
C LEU A 256 14.55 1.41 -0.68
N VAL A 257 15.86 1.45 -0.55
CA VAL A 257 16.56 1.30 0.72
C VAL A 257 17.20 2.63 1.09
N ALA A 258 16.91 3.12 2.29
CA ALA A 258 17.44 4.36 2.82
C ALA A 258 18.47 4.06 3.92
N THR A 259 19.65 4.67 3.82
CA THR A 259 20.68 4.61 4.85
C THR A 259 20.49 5.79 5.80
N ALA A 260 20.17 5.52 7.05
CA ALA A 260 20.09 6.54 8.08
C ALA A 260 21.49 6.91 8.55
N VAL A 261 21.76 8.21 8.68
CA VAL A 261 23.03 8.76 9.16
C VAL A 261 22.78 9.48 10.48
N ASP A 262 23.53 9.11 11.50
CA ASP A 262 23.43 9.74 12.82
C ASP A 262 24.13 11.10 12.82
N VAL A 263 23.46 12.10 13.36
CA VAL A 263 23.92 13.48 13.50
C VAL A 263 24.09 13.81 14.98
N THR A 264 25.34 14.05 15.37
CA THR A 264 25.74 14.39 16.75
C THR A 264 26.36 15.77 16.84
N ASP A 265 26.48 16.49 15.73
CA ASP A 265 26.99 17.86 15.65
C ASP A 265 26.04 18.84 16.33
N GLU A 266 26.51 19.52 17.39
CA GLU A 266 25.70 20.42 18.21
C GLU A 266 25.12 21.60 17.40
N ALA A 267 25.86 22.16 16.43
CA ALA A 267 25.41 23.26 15.63
C ALA A 267 24.28 22.84 14.66
N GLU A 268 24.37 21.63 14.13
CA GLU A 268 23.30 21.06 13.28
C GLU A 268 22.06 20.72 14.11
N ILE A 269 22.22 20.15 15.32
CA ILE A 269 21.11 19.87 16.24
C ILE A 269 20.36 21.17 16.58
N GLU A 270 21.09 22.24 16.95
CA GLU A 270 20.50 23.55 17.23
C GLU A 270 19.82 24.16 15.99
N ARG A 271 20.44 24.06 14.82
CA ARG A 271 19.89 24.52 13.56
C ARG A 271 18.56 23.86 13.21
N ARG A 272 18.40 22.59 13.58
CA ARG A 272 17.14 21.82 13.41
C ARG A 272 16.13 22.06 14.53
N GLY A 273 16.48 22.86 15.55
CA GLY A 273 15.61 23.12 16.71
C GLY A 273 15.42 21.92 17.61
N LEU A 274 16.38 21.01 17.65
CA LEU A 274 16.37 19.78 18.46
C LEU A 274 17.24 19.96 19.70
N THR A 275 17.06 19.09 20.69
CA THR A 275 17.81 19.10 21.96
C THR A 275 18.77 17.93 22.09
N GLY A 276 18.82 17.02 21.13
CA GLY A 276 19.66 15.83 21.16
C GLY A 276 19.96 15.29 19.78
N ALA A 277 20.85 14.32 19.71
CA ALA A 277 21.23 13.63 18.49
C ALA A 277 20.01 13.06 17.75
N PHE A 278 20.09 13.03 16.43
CA PHE A 278 19.04 12.50 15.57
C PHE A 278 19.64 11.74 14.39
N SER A 279 18.84 10.92 13.74
CA SER A 279 19.22 10.29 12.48
C SER A 279 18.57 11.04 11.32
N THR A 280 19.19 11.05 10.17
CA THR A 280 18.64 11.65 8.95
C THR A 280 18.88 10.78 7.73
N PHE A 281 18.01 10.88 6.75
CA PHE A 281 18.30 10.45 5.39
C PHE A 281 17.69 11.42 4.38
N ASN A 282 18.34 11.50 3.22
CA ASN A 282 17.89 12.34 2.11
C ASN A 282 17.22 11.46 1.06
N LEU A 283 15.98 11.79 0.71
CA LEU A 283 15.22 11.11 -0.32
C LEU A 283 15.06 11.99 -1.56
N THR A 284 15.38 11.43 -2.73
CA THR A 284 14.97 12.02 -3.99
C THR A 284 13.90 11.15 -4.63
N LEU A 285 12.67 11.67 -4.66
CA LEU A 285 11.55 11.04 -5.33
C LEU A 285 11.54 11.50 -6.78
N ASN A 286 12.03 10.64 -7.68
CA ASN A 286 11.99 10.88 -9.12
C ASN A 286 10.64 10.39 -9.66
N TRP A 287 9.86 11.28 -10.26
CA TRP A 287 8.48 11.03 -10.58
C TRP A 287 8.19 10.98 -12.08
N LEU A 288 7.47 9.95 -12.51
CA LEU A 288 7.09 9.77 -13.91
C LEU A 288 6.00 10.76 -14.33
N LEU A 289 6.34 11.69 -15.24
CA LEU A 289 5.37 12.53 -15.91
C LEU A 289 4.59 11.67 -16.92
N ILE A 290 3.33 11.39 -16.66
CA ILE A 290 2.43 10.90 -17.69
C ILE A 290 1.83 12.12 -18.39
N LYS A 291 2.36 12.48 -19.55
CA LYS A 291 1.66 13.39 -20.44
C LYS A 291 0.35 12.72 -20.85
N MET A 292 -0.74 13.09 -20.18
CA MET A 292 -2.08 12.65 -20.61
C MET A 292 -2.30 13.18 -22.02
N VAL A 293 -2.22 12.29 -23.01
CA VAL A 293 -2.61 12.63 -24.39
C VAL A 293 -4.11 12.91 -24.32
N ARG A 294 -4.51 14.14 -24.67
CA ARG A 294 -5.89 14.68 -24.59
C ARG A 294 -7.00 13.78 -25.17
N ARG A 295 -6.68 12.69 -25.84
CA ARG A 295 -7.64 11.76 -26.45
C ARG A 295 -8.31 10.78 -25.47
N GLN A 296 -7.80 10.59 -24.24
CA GLN A 296 -8.43 9.70 -23.27
C GLN A 296 -9.33 10.42 -22.25
N LEU A 297 -9.23 11.75 -22.13
CA LEU A 297 -10.07 12.54 -21.22
C LEU A 297 -11.57 12.49 -21.57
N THR A 298 -11.93 12.36 -22.84
CA THR A 298 -13.35 12.34 -23.25
C THR A 298 -14.05 11.02 -22.89
N LEU A 299 -13.32 9.90 -22.86
CA LEU A 299 -13.88 8.59 -22.49
C LEU A 299 -13.90 8.37 -20.96
N ILE A 300 -12.93 8.92 -20.24
CA ILE A 300 -12.87 8.80 -18.78
C ILE A 300 -13.90 9.70 -18.09
N VAL A 301 -14.15 10.91 -18.60
CA VAL A 301 -15.17 11.82 -18.05
C VAL A 301 -16.57 11.27 -18.22
N VAL A 302 -16.86 10.54 -19.31
CA VAL A 302 -18.15 9.88 -19.50
C VAL A 302 -18.30 8.64 -18.61
N ALA A 303 -17.24 7.88 -18.36
CA ALA A 303 -17.27 6.72 -17.47
C ALA A 303 -17.34 7.12 -15.97
N LEU A 304 -16.67 8.20 -15.57
CA LEU A 304 -16.70 8.72 -14.19
C LEU A 304 -18.02 9.43 -13.85
N ALA A 305 -18.68 10.06 -14.80
CA ALA A 305 -19.96 10.71 -14.58
C ALA A 305 -21.12 9.73 -14.33
N LEU A 306 -20.96 8.47 -14.73
CA LEU A 306 -21.98 7.43 -14.54
C LEU A 306 -21.79 6.58 -13.28
N ASN A 307 -20.59 6.56 -12.67
CA ASN A 307 -20.29 5.67 -11.53
C ASN A 307 -19.92 6.40 -10.21
N TYR A 308 -19.77 7.73 -10.21
CA TYR A 308 -19.32 8.46 -9.02
C TYR A 308 -20.36 8.54 -7.89
N SER A 309 -21.63 8.31 -8.17
CA SER A 309 -22.70 8.35 -7.17
C SER A 309 -22.84 7.05 -6.34
N GLU A 310 -22.32 5.93 -6.81
CA GLU A 310 -22.44 4.64 -6.12
C GLU A 310 -21.23 4.32 -5.25
N VAL A 311 -20.01 4.70 -5.65
CA VAL A 311 -18.78 4.44 -4.87
C VAL A 311 -18.74 5.29 -3.59
N GLN A 312 -19.22 6.52 -3.62
CA GLN A 312 -19.31 7.34 -2.40
C GLN A 312 -20.38 6.86 -1.40
N ARG A 313 -21.41 6.14 -1.85
CA ARG A 313 -22.40 5.54 -0.94
C ARG A 313 -21.84 4.33 -0.19
N PHE A 314 -20.91 3.59 -0.78
CA PHE A 314 -20.24 2.47 -0.12
C PHE A 314 -19.20 2.91 0.91
N GLN A 315 -18.44 3.97 0.66
CA GLN A 315 -17.47 4.49 1.64
C GLN A 315 -18.13 5.20 2.83
N LEU A 316 -19.26 5.87 2.63
CA LEU A 316 -20.01 6.53 3.73
C LEU A 316 -20.83 5.54 4.56
N ALA A 317 -21.25 4.41 4.01
CA ALA A 317 -21.98 3.37 4.75
C ALA A 317 -21.07 2.57 5.70
N PHE A 318 -19.78 2.45 5.38
CA PHE A 318 -18.80 1.74 6.23
C PHE A 318 -18.30 2.56 7.41
N CYS A 319 -18.45 3.89 7.39
CA CYS A 319 -18.01 4.76 8.50
C CYS A 319 -19.10 5.04 9.56
N THR A 320 -20.34 4.65 9.36
CA THR A 320 -21.46 5.02 10.25
C THR A 320 -22.06 3.88 11.08
N GLU A 321 -21.62 2.63 10.91
CA GLU A 321 -22.18 1.48 11.63
C GLU A 321 -21.18 0.70 12.51
N ILE A 322 -20.15 1.32 13.07
CA ILE A 322 -19.41 0.73 14.19
C ILE A 322 -19.55 1.63 15.43
N SER A 323 -20.73 1.63 16.00
CA SER A 323 -20.94 1.89 17.42
C SER A 323 -21.93 0.86 17.96
N TRP A 324 -21.51 0.21 19.09
CA TRP A 324 -22.23 -0.77 19.92
C TRP A 324 -22.09 -2.26 19.51
N VAL A 325 -21.24 -3.02 20.14
CA VAL A 325 -21.34 -3.70 21.46
C VAL A 325 -19.94 -4.05 21.92
#